data_59c25fc4dfa8d7ec2546754989368745
#
_entry.id   59c25fc4dfa8d7ec2546754989368745
#
_cell.length_a   1.000
_cell.length_b   1.000
_cell.length_c   1.000
_cell.angle_alpha   90.00
_cell.angle_beta   90.00
_cell.angle_gamma   90.00
#
_symmetry.space_group_name_H-M   'P 1'
#
loop_
_entity.id
_entity.type
_entity.pdbx_description
1 polymer ?
#
loop_
_entity_poly.entity_id
_entity_poly.type
_entity_poly.pdbx_seq_one_letter_code
_entity_poly.pdbx_strand_id
1 'polypeptide(L)'
;DAIATKLENLGKGRITLNYRLRDWGVSRQRYWGAPIPMFNLPEGGEIPVPFDRLPVLLPEDVVMDGVNSPIKSDLEWRKTEFNGKAIEHETDTFDTFMESSWYYARYTCPNFEDGMLDPKAANYWLPVDQYIGGIEHAILHLLYARFFHKLMRDEGLVNCDEPFQRLLCQGMVLKDGSKMSKSKGNTVDPQELIEQYGADTVRLFIMFAAPPEQSLEWSDAGVEGAHRFLRRMWKAVHTHLEAGAPAALDANSLDDAQKALRRKTHETIAKVSSDYAERLTFNTAIAAVMELLNEVNKLVDRSNKQSLAVEREALAAAIRLLSPIAPHLTHALWHELGHSEAVIHAAWPVVDEAALVKS
;
A
#
# COMPACT_ATOMS: atom_id res chain seq x y z
N ASP A 1 32.02 -2.48 -24.50
CA ASP A 1 32.60 -3.80 -24.22
C ASP A 1 33.62 -4.27 -25.25
N ALA A 2 33.56 -3.87 -26.53
CA ALA A 2 34.59 -4.21 -27.53
C ALA A 2 35.98 -3.72 -27.12
N ILE A 3 36.09 -2.58 -26.41
CA ILE A 3 37.35 -2.04 -25.89
C ILE A 3 37.87 -2.92 -24.75
N ALA A 4 37.02 -3.35 -23.85
CA ALA A 4 37.37 -4.24 -22.74
C ALA A 4 37.91 -5.58 -23.27
N THR A 5 37.18 -6.21 -24.19
CA THR A 5 37.61 -7.45 -24.86
C THR A 5 38.96 -7.29 -25.58
N LYS A 6 39.16 -6.15 -26.25
CA LYS A 6 40.45 -5.88 -26.91
C LYS A 6 41.61 -5.73 -25.92
N LEU A 7 41.38 -5.08 -24.79
CA LEU A 7 42.39 -4.94 -23.73
C LEU A 7 42.72 -6.29 -23.07
N GLU A 8 41.74 -7.15 -22.86
CA GLU A 8 41.94 -8.52 -22.37
C GLU A 8 42.79 -9.34 -23.35
N ASN A 9 42.45 -9.32 -24.64
CA ASN A 9 43.18 -10.01 -25.68
C ASN A 9 44.63 -9.54 -25.84
N LEU A 10 44.91 -8.27 -25.47
CA LEU A 10 46.24 -7.71 -25.46
C LEU A 10 47.00 -7.94 -24.12
N GLY A 11 46.39 -8.59 -23.14
CA GLY A 11 46.96 -8.78 -21.80
C GLY A 11 47.16 -7.46 -21.02
N LYS A 12 46.49 -6.38 -21.42
CA LYS A 12 46.63 -5.04 -20.82
C LYS A 12 45.50 -4.64 -19.90
N GLY A 13 44.52 -5.52 -19.68
CA GLY A 13 43.40 -5.29 -18.78
C GLY A 13 42.58 -6.55 -18.58
N ARG A 14 41.66 -6.50 -17.67
CA ARG A 14 40.65 -7.54 -17.45
C ARG A 14 39.31 -6.89 -17.10
N ILE A 15 38.21 -7.54 -17.46
CA ILE A 15 36.87 -7.15 -16.97
C ILE A 15 36.81 -7.52 -15.49
N THR A 16 36.50 -6.53 -14.65
CA THR A 16 36.35 -6.73 -13.21
C THR A 16 34.93 -6.33 -12.80
N LEU A 17 34.23 -7.25 -12.12
CA LEU A 17 32.95 -6.97 -11.55
C LEU A 17 33.15 -6.45 -10.13
N ASN A 18 32.71 -5.23 -9.87
CA ASN A 18 32.77 -4.63 -8.55
C ASN A 18 31.37 -4.58 -7.94
N TYR A 19 31.18 -5.21 -6.78
CA TYR A 19 29.95 -5.12 -6.01
C TYR A 19 30.00 -3.88 -5.12
N ARG A 20 28.94 -3.07 -5.15
CA ARG A 20 28.79 -1.88 -4.30
C ARG A 20 28.03 -2.16 -3.00
N LEU A 21 27.40 -3.31 -2.91
CA LEU A 21 26.71 -3.75 -1.70
C LEU A 21 27.76 -4.13 -0.65
N ARG A 22 27.64 -3.58 0.54
CA ARG A 22 28.47 -3.96 1.68
C ARG A 22 27.80 -5.10 2.42
N ASP A 23 28.61 -5.95 3.07
CA ASP A 23 28.11 -6.97 3.97
C ASP A 23 27.35 -6.32 5.13
N TRP A 24 26.30 -6.98 5.58
CA TRP A 24 25.56 -6.58 6.76
C TRP A 24 25.32 -7.78 7.69
N GLY A 25 25.38 -7.54 9.00
CA GLY A 25 25.13 -8.57 10.00
C GLY A 25 23.62 -8.76 10.23
N VAL A 26 23.21 -10.02 10.35
CA VAL A 26 21.81 -10.40 10.60
C VAL A 26 21.53 -10.72 12.07
N SER A 27 22.59 -10.88 12.90
CA SER A 27 22.47 -11.21 14.32
C SER A 27 22.39 -9.96 15.21
N ARG A 28 21.65 -10.09 16.30
CA ARG A 28 21.48 -9.03 17.32
C ARG A 28 21.59 -9.60 18.72
N GLN A 29 22.36 -8.94 19.59
CA GLN A 29 22.50 -9.28 21.01
C GLN A 29 21.27 -8.82 21.80
N ARG A 30 20.15 -9.49 21.57
CA ARG A 30 18.90 -9.19 22.27
C ARG A 30 18.06 -10.46 22.42
N TYR A 31 17.21 -10.47 23.44
CA TYR A 31 16.33 -11.60 23.72
C TYR A 31 15.20 -11.74 22.69
N TRP A 32 14.50 -10.65 22.43
CA TRP A 32 13.35 -10.67 21.53
C TRP A 32 13.78 -10.69 20.05
N GLY A 33 13.22 -11.61 19.31
CA GLY A 33 13.51 -11.87 17.90
C GLY A 33 13.46 -13.37 17.60
N ALA A 34 13.55 -13.75 16.33
CA ALA A 34 13.64 -15.17 15.97
C ALA A 34 15.03 -15.72 16.34
N PRO A 35 15.12 -16.88 17.02
CA PRO A 35 16.40 -17.53 17.33
C PRO A 35 17.15 -17.89 16.05
N ILE A 36 18.47 -17.76 16.07
CA ILE A 36 19.34 -18.24 15.00
C ILE A 36 19.59 -19.73 15.20
N PRO A 37 19.15 -20.61 14.27
CA PRO A 37 19.23 -22.06 14.46
C PRO A 37 20.63 -22.61 14.18
N MET A 38 21.60 -22.16 14.98
CA MET A 38 23.01 -22.55 14.88
C MET A 38 23.53 -23.04 16.23
N PHE A 39 24.51 -23.96 16.18
CA PHE A 39 25.32 -24.36 17.31
C PHE A 39 26.73 -23.81 17.14
N ASN A 40 27.28 -23.28 18.21
CA ASN A 40 28.67 -22.85 18.31
C ASN A 40 29.56 -23.97 18.84
N LEU A 41 30.64 -24.27 18.12
CA LEU A 41 31.58 -25.33 18.50
C LEU A 41 32.68 -24.81 19.47
N PRO A 42 33.13 -25.60 20.45
CA PRO A 42 34.17 -25.17 21.38
C PRO A 42 35.51 -24.82 20.70
N GLU A 43 35.82 -25.52 19.62
CA GLU A 43 37.04 -25.32 18.82
C GLU A 43 36.92 -24.15 17.83
N GLY A 44 35.80 -23.46 17.81
CA GLY A 44 35.44 -22.44 16.85
C GLY A 44 34.70 -23.02 15.64
N GLY A 45 33.88 -22.16 15.01
CA GLY A 45 32.99 -22.52 13.92
C GLY A 45 31.56 -22.78 14.37
N GLU A 46 30.65 -22.87 13.41
CA GLU A 46 29.22 -22.96 13.62
C GLU A 46 28.65 -24.08 12.75
N ILE A 47 27.65 -24.79 13.26
CA ILE A 47 26.90 -25.80 12.51
C ILE A 47 25.41 -25.57 12.65
N PRO A 48 24.58 -25.86 11.62
CA PRO A 48 23.13 -25.71 11.74
C PRO A 48 22.56 -26.71 12.76
N VAL A 49 21.52 -26.24 13.48
CA VAL A 49 20.72 -27.11 14.35
C VAL A 49 20.04 -28.18 13.48
N PRO A 50 20.13 -29.47 13.81
CA PRO A 50 19.48 -30.53 13.06
C PRO A 50 17.98 -30.39 13.00
N PHE A 51 17.39 -30.87 11.91
CA PHE A 51 15.93 -30.74 11.66
C PHE A 51 15.05 -31.34 12.75
N ASP A 52 15.50 -32.42 13.37
CA ASP A 52 14.78 -33.09 14.48
C ASP A 52 14.81 -32.30 15.80
N ARG A 53 15.59 -31.21 15.86
CA ARG A 53 15.66 -30.27 16.98
C ARG A 53 15.09 -28.89 16.69
N LEU A 54 14.44 -28.73 15.55
CA LEU A 54 13.73 -27.49 15.17
C LEU A 54 12.24 -27.58 15.59
N PRO A 55 11.61 -26.44 15.91
CA PRO A 55 12.19 -25.10 16.02
C PRO A 55 13.03 -24.89 17.28
N VAL A 56 14.02 -24.00 17.21
CA VAL A 56 14.72 -23.52 18.42
C VAL A 56 13.77 -22.59 19.17
N LEU A 57 13.45 -22.92 20.40
CA LEU A 57 12.56 -22.13 21.26
C LEU A 57 13.39 -21.30 22.26
N LEU A 58 13.02 -20.02 22.39
CA LEU A 58 13.60 -19.17 23.41
C LEU A 58 13.09 -19.57 24.81
N PRO A 59 13.93 -19.46 25.87
CA PRO A 59 13.48 -19.72 27.25
C PRO A 59 12.46 -18.66 27.67
N GLU A 60 11.39 -19.06 28.39
CA GLU A 60 10.30 -18.15 28.80
C GLU A 60 10.57 -17.47 30.15
N ASP A 61 11.33 -18.12 31.05
CA ASP A 61 11.62 -17.67 32.41
C ASP A 61 13.03 -17.07 32.53
N VAL A 62 13.25 -16.01 31.70
CA VAL A 62 14.52 -15.30 31.68
C VAL A 62 14.59 -14.18 32.72
N VAL A 63 15.79 -13.96 33.26
CA VAL A 63 16.06 -12.84 34.18
C VAL A 63 16.69 -11.68 33.40
N MET A 64 16.03 -10.53 33.42
CA MET A 64 16.49 -9.29 32.77
C MET A 64 17.36 -8.51 33.75
N ASP A 65 18.67 -8.39 33.48
CA ASP A 65 19.60 -7.56 34.25
C ASP A 65 19.76 -6.14 33.71
N GLY A 66 19.13 -5.83 32.58
CA GLY A 66 19.20 -4.53 31.93
C GLY A 66 20.49 -4.22 31.16
N VAL A 67 21.46 -5.14 31.17
CA VAL A 67 22.78 -4.97 30.54
C VAL A 67 23.05 -6.02 29.48
N ASN A 68 22.87 -7.29 29.84
CA ASN A 68 23.15 -8.41 28.95
C ASN A 68 21.89 -8.98 28.32
N SER A 69 22.04 -9.63 27.17
CA SER A 69 20.98 -10.46 26.64
C SER A 69 20.71 -11.62 27.60
N PRO A 70 19.47 -11.83 28.10
CA PRO A 70 19.16 -12.83 29.09
C PRO A 70 19.46 -14.25 28.60
N ILE A 71 19.30 -14.57 27.31
CA ILE A 71 19.67 -15.89 26.76
C ILE A 71 21.17 -16.13 26.75
N LYS A 72 21.99 -15.06 26.67
CA LYS A 72 23.44 -15.19 26.79
C LYS A 72 23.88 -15.52 28.25
N SER A 73 23.12 -15.02 29.20
CA SER A 73 23.34 -15.24 30.64
C SER A 73 22.75 -16.56 31.13
N ASP A 74 21.79 -17.14 30.42
CA ASP A 74 21.17 -18.42 30.73
C ASP A 74 22.09 -19.59 30.31
N LEU A 75 22.88 -20.08 31.26
CA LEU A 75 23.83 -21.16 31.01
C LEU A 75 23.15 -22.53 30.82
N GLU A 76 21.95 -22.73 31.34
CA GLU A 76 21.19 -23.96 31.17
C GLU A 76 20.66 -24.08 29.77
N TRP A 77 20.02 -23.04 29.27
CA TRP A 77 19.52 -22.97 27.89
C TRP A 77 20.66 -22.96 26.85
N ARG A 78 21.73 -22.24 27.12
CA ARG A 78 22.84 -22.07 26.18
C ARG A 78 23.60 -23.37 25.91
N LYS A 79 23.86 -24.18 26.94
CA LYS A 79 24.66 -25.40 26.84
C LYS A 79 23.81 -26.59 26.37
N THR A 80 24.31 -27.32 25.40
CA THR A 80 23.70 -28.55 24.90
C THR A 80 24.76 -29.54 24.45
N GLU A 81 24.34 -30.73 24.01
CA GLU A 81 25.22 -31.76 23.49
C GLU A 81 24.79 -32.17 22.08
N PHE A 82 25.76 -32.37 21.21
CA PHE A 82 25.54 -32.90 19.88
C PHE A 82 26.68 -33.86 19.49
N ASN A 83 26.31 -35.07 19.05
CA ASN A 83 27.24 -36.14 18.67
C ASN A 83 28.29 -36.43 19.77
N GLY A 84 27.90 -36.46 21.06
CA GLY A 84 28.77 -36.70 22.19
C GLY A 84 29.76 -35.58 22.54
N LYS A 85 29.57 -34.40 21.94
CA LYS A 85 30.36 -33.20 22.24
C LYS A 85 29.50 -32.15 22.91
N ALA A 86 30.05 -31.49 23.93
CA ALA A 86 29.44 -30.30 24.52
C ALA A 86 29.55 -29.13 23.53
N ILE A 87 28.46 -28.50 23.26
CA ILE A 87 28.34 -27.36 22.34
C ILE A 87 27.43 -26.30 22.95
N GLU A 88 27.29 -25.17 22.29
CA GLU A 88 26.41 -24.10 22.75
C GLU A 88 25.42 -23.69 21.64
N HIS A 89 24.20 -23.35 22.04
CA HIS A 89 23.24 -22.63 21.15
C HIS A 89 23.76 -21.24 20.82
N GLU A 90 23.44 -20.75 19.64
CA GLU A 90 23.61 -19.33 19.33
C GLU A 90 22.72 -18.50 20.27
N THR A 91 23.29 -17.46 20.87
CA THR A 91 22.60 -16.59 21.83
C THR A 91 22.16 -15.26 21.27
N ASP A 92 22.52 -14.98 20.04
CA ASP A 92 21.96 -13.84 19.28
C ASP A 92 20.61 -14.25 18.64
N THR A 93 19.77 -13.28 18.40
CA THR A 93 18.55 -13.45 17.60
C THR A 93 18.69 -12.76 16.26
N PHE A 94 17.86 -13.13 15.30
CA PHE A 94 17.81 -12.43 14.01
C PHE A 94 17.36 -10.98 14.17
N ASP A 95 17.88 -10.11 13.30
CA ASP A 95 17.30 -8.81 13.04
C ASP A 95 15.83 -8.97 12.61
N THR A 96 14.94 -8.08 13.10
CA THR A 96 13.51 -8.14 12.80
C THR A 96 13.18 -8.01 11.31
N PHE A 97 14.11 -7.50 10.49
CA PHE A 97 13.97 -7.53 9.04
C PHE A 97 14.00 -8.94 8.44
N MET A 98 14.51 -9.93 9.16
CA MET A 98 14.47 -11.32 8.68
C MET A 98 13.04 -11.87 8.64
N GLU A 99 12.25 -11.65 9.69
CA GLU A 99 10.86 -12.09 9.72
C GLU A 99 10.01 -11.31 8.71
N SER A 100 10.22 -10.01 8.59
CA SER A 100 9.53 -9.19 7.60
C SER A 100 9.98 -9.47 6.15
N SER A 101 11.06 -10.23 5.96
CA SER A 101 11.57 -10.57 4.63
C SER A 101 10.71 -11.55 3.86
N TRP A 102 9.85 -12.32 4.53
CA TRP A 102 9.06 -13.37 3.89
C TRP A 102 7.61 -13.45 4.37
N TYR A 103 7.14 -12.53 5.21
CA TYR A 103 5.78 -12.53 5.76
C TYR A 103 4.71 -12.58 4.65
N TYR A 104 4.94 -11.90 3.53
CA TYR A 104 4.03 -11.89 2.38
C TYR A 104 3.84 -13.29 1.78
N ALA A 105 4.89 -14.11 1.77
CA ALA A 105 4.81 -15.51 1.35
C ALA A 105 4.07 -16.36 2.38
N ARG A 106 4.36 -16.18 3.68
CA ARG A 106 3.65 -16.88 4.75
C ARG A 106 2.16 -16.57 4.78
N TYR A 107 1.75 -15.36 4.44
CA TYR A 107 0.33 -14.98 4.37
C TYR A 107 -0.47 -15.75 3.32
N THR A 108 0.18 -16.38 2.33
CA THR A 108 -0.51 -17.24 1.35
C THR A 108 -1.02 -18.54 1.98
N CYS A 109 -0.47 -18.95 3.11
CA CYS A 109 -0.78 -20.20 3.81
C CYS A 109 -0.61 -20.06 5.34
N PRO A 110 -1.38 -19.17 6.02
CA PRO A 110 -1.15 -18.82 7.43
C PRO A 110 -1.26 -20.01 8.38
N ASN A 111 -2.06 -21.01 8.04
CA ASN A 111 -2.31 -22.20 8.86
C ASN A 111 -1.48 -23.43 8.45
N PHE A 112 -0.48 -23.27 7.61
CA PHE A 112 0.38 -24.36 7.19
C PHE A 112 1.36 -24.74 8.30
N GLU A 113 1.40 -26.01 8.71
CA GLU A 113 2.19 -26.50 9.86
C GLU A 113 3.37 -27.39 9.45
N ASP A 114 3.38 -27.89 8.20
CA ASP A 114 4.38 -28.85 7.73
C ASP A 114 5.72 -28.22 7.31
N GLY A 115 5.86 -26.89 7.47
CA GLY A 115 7.08 -26.19 7.12
C GLY A 115 6.94 -24.69 7.09
N MET A 116 7.93 -24.03 6.50
CA MET A 116 8.01 -22.57 6.40
C MET A 116 6.83 -21.97 5.64
N LEU A 117 6.45 -22.56 4.50
CA LEU A 117 5.31 -22.21 3.68
C LEU A 117 4.88 -23.37 2.79
N ASP A 118 3.63 -23.34 2.30
CA ASP A 118 3.15 -24.26 1.28
C ASP A 118 3.57 -23.76 -0.12
N PRO A 119 4.49 -24.45 -0.82
CA PRO A 119 4.94 -24.02 -2.15
C PRO A 119 3.81 -23.88 -3.16
N LYS A 120 2.76 -24.70 -3.06
CA LYS A 120 1.62 -24.64 -3.97
C LYS A 120 0.82 -23.35 -3.80
N ALA A 121 0.52 -22.99 -2.56
CA ALA A 121 -0.19 -21.75 -2.24
C ALA A 121 0.68 -20.52 -2.57
N ALA A 122 1.96 -20.55 -2.19
CA ALA A 122 2.89 -19.45 -2.48
C ALA A 122 3.02 -19.22 -4.00
N ASN A 123 3.20 -20.26 -4.78
CA ASN A 123 3.36 -20.13 -6.24
C ASN A 123 2.08 -19.75 -6.98
N TYR A 124 0.92 -19.89 -6.35
CA TYR A 124 -0.35 -19.37 -6.90
C TYR A 124 -0.47 -17.84 -6.69
N TRP A 125 -0.07 -17.33 -5.53
CA TRP A 125 -0.27 -15.93 -5.16
C TRP A 125 0.93 -15.01 -5.48
N LEU A 126 2.14 -15.55 -5.61
CA LEU A 126 3.35 -14.78 -5.88
C LEU A 126 3.69 -14.74 -7.38
N PRO A 127 4.35 -13.66 -7.84
CA PRO A 127 4.76 -12.46 -7.09
C PRO A 127 3.58 -11.59 -6.66
N VAL A 128 3.75 -10.80 -5.58
CA VAL A 128 2.74 -9.84 -5.14
C VAL A 128 2.50 -8.79 -6.23
N ASP A 129 1.25 -8.57 -6.62
CA ASP A 129 0.89 -7.71 -7.76
C ASP A 129 1.25 -6.24 -7.51
N GLN A 130 0.96 -5.74 -6.31
CA GLN A 130 1.25 -4.36 -5.91
C GLN A 130 1.75 -4.31 -4.48
N TYR A 131 2.95 -3.79 -4.28
CA TYR A 131 3.56 -3.61 -2.97
C TYR A 131 3.73 -2.13 -2.66
N ILE A 132 3.24 -1.68 -1.50
CA ILE A 132 3.16 -0.27 -1.15
C ILE A 132 3.86 -0.04 0.19
N GLY A 133 4.74 0.96 0.25
CA GLY A 133 5.45 1.32 1.48
C GLY A 133 6.23 2.62 1.35
N GLY A 134 6.81 3.08 2.47
CA GLY A 134 7.64 4.27 2.48
C GLY A 134 8.95 4.09 1.70
N ILE A 135 9.43 5.17 1.09
CA ILE A 135 10.67 5.15 0.29
C ILE A 135 11.89 4.74 1.13
N GLU A 136 11.88 4.95 2.43
CA GLU A 136 12.96 4.57 3.35
C GLU A 136 13.23 3.06 3.37
N HIS A 137 12.23 2.25 3.03
CA HIS A 137 12.36 0.79 2.98
C HIS A 137 13.11 0.26 1.76
N ALA A 138 13.41 1.11 0.78
CA ALA A 138 14.16 0.72 -0.41
C ALA A 138 15.56 0.14 -0.08
N ILE A 139 16.21 0.64 0.97
CA ILE A 139 17.55 0.22 1.40
C ILE A 139 17.49 -0.88 2.47
N LEU A 140 16.43 -0.90 3.28
CA LEU A 140 16.29 -1.83 4.41
C LEU A 140 15.41 -3.02 4.03
N HIS A 141 14.12 -2.94 4.31
CA HIS A 141 13.17 -4.03 4.13
C HIS A 141 13.18 -4.65 2.73
N LEU A 142 13.17 -3.84 1.67
CA LEU A 142 13.13 -4.35 0.29
C LEU A 142 14.42 -5.12 -0.09
N LEU A 143 15.57 -4.70 0.43
CA LEU A 143 16.82 -5.41 0.22
C LEU A 143 16.77 -6.80 0.86
N TYR A 144 16.34 -6.88 2.12
CA TYR A 144 16.18 -8.15 2.83
C TYR A 144 15.12 -9.04 2.17
N ALA A 145 13.96 -8.48 1.83
CA ALA A 145 12.87 -9.24 1.20
C ALA A 145 13.29 -9.84 -0.15
N ARG A 146 14.00 -9.09 -1.00
CA ARG A 146 14.51 -9.58 -2.28
C ARG A 146 15.59 -10.64 -2.12
N PHE A 147 16.50 -10.44 -1.17
CA PHE A 147 17.55 -11.43 -0.88
C PHE A 147 16.94 -12.74 -0.35
N PHE A 148 16.06 -12.66 0.64
CA PHE A 148 15.42 -13.82 1.23
C PHE A 148 14.51 -14.56 0.23
N HIS A 149 13.82 -13.83 -0.63
CA HIS A 149 13.02 -14.41 -1.71
C HIS A 149 13.86 -15.26 -2.67
N LYS A 150 15.05 -14.78 -3.02
CA LYS A 150 15.98 -15.54 -3.87
C LYS A 150 16.49 -16.81 -3.20
N LEU A 151 16.72 -16.76 -1.88
CA LEU A 151 17.04 -17.99 -1.11
C LEU A 151 15.87 -18.97 -1.12
N MET A 152 14.63 -18.51 -0.89
CA MET A 152 13.44 -19.37 -0.99
C MET A 152 13.26 -19.97 -2.38
N ARG A 153 13.57 -19.21 -3.44
CA ARG A 153 13.56 -19.72 -4.81
C ARG A 153 14.61 -20.83 -5.02
N ASP A 154 15.82 -20.59 -4.56
CA ASP A 154 16.94 -21.52 -4.72
C ASP A 154 16.70 -22.84 -3.94
N GLU A 155 15.95 -22.77 -2.83
CA GLU A 155 15.45 -23.92 -2.07
C GLU A 155 14.15 -24.55 -2.65
N GLY A 156 13.65 -24.03 -3.77
CA GLY A 156 12.46 -24.58 -4.45
C GLY A 156 11.12 -24.25 -3.78
N LEU A 157 11.08 -23.33 -2.83
CA LEU A 157 9.86 -22.94 -2.12
C LEU A 157 8.99 -21.98 -2.95
N VAL A 158 9.61 -21.16 -3.79
CA VAL A 158 8.93 -20.25 -4.73
C VAL A 158 9.55 -20.36 -6.11
N ASN A 159 8.81 -20.02 -7.16
CA ASN A 159 9.23 -20.18 -8.56
C ASN A 159 9.48 -18.85 -9.30
N CYS A 160 9.22 -17.72 -8.68
CA CYS A 160 9.46 -16.40 -9.26
C CYS A 160 10.78 -15.78 -8.73
N ASP A 161 11.42 -14.96 -9.57
CA ASP A 161 12.72 -14.36 -9.24
C ASP A 161 12.64 -13.16 -8.30
N GLU A 162 11.52 -12.44 -8.33
CA GLU A 162 11.31 -11.23 -7.54
C GLU A 162 10.00 -11.34 -6.75
N PRO A 163 9.97 -10.85 -5.50
CA PRO A 163 8.80 -10.98 -4.64
C PRO A 163 7.62 -10.09 -5.06
N PHE A 164 7.91 -8.96 -5.72
CA PHE A 164 6.93 -7.92 -6.01
C PHE A 164 6.95 -7.58 -7.50
N GLN A 165 5.76 -7.58 -8.12
CA GLN A 165 5.62 -7.23 -9.53
C GLN A 165 5.70 -5.70 -9.74
N ARG A 166 5.06 -4.94 -8.86
CA ARG A 166 5.10 -3.47 -8.85
C ARG A 166 5.35 -2.95 -7.44
N LEU A 167 6.21 -1.93 -7.35
CA LEU A 167 6.47 -1.19 -6.11
C LEU A 167 5.88 0.21 -6.22
N LEU A 168 5.18 0.66 -5.18
CA LEU A 168 4.81 2.06 -4.99
C LEU A 168 5.53 2.56 -3.74
N CYS A 169 6.61 3.33 -3.95
CA CYS A 169 7.38 3.92 -2.86
C CYS A 169 6.77 5.27 -2.49
N GLN A 170 6.12 5.32 -1.34
CA GLN A 170 5.43 6.53 -0.86
C GLN A 170 6.42 7.57 -0.35
N GLY A 171 6.12 8.84 -0.67
CA GLY A 171 6.84 9.99 -0.11
C GLY A 171 6.58 10.17 1.38
N MET A 172 7.38 11.04 1.98
CA MET A 172 7.28 11.33 3.42
C MET A 172 6.11 12.25 3.75
N VAL A 173 5.45 12.01 4.88
CA VAL A 173 4.51 12.98 5.45
C VAL A 173 5.29 13.94 6.33
N LEU A 174 5.23 15.21 5.97
CA LEU A 174 5.93 16.30 6.64
C LEU A 174 4.92 17.17 7.43
N LYS A 175 5.39 17.75 8.51
CA LYS A 175 4.71 18.85 9.21
C LYS A 175 5.73 19.92 9.53
N ASP A 176 5.42 21.17 9.17
CA ASP A 176 6.31 22.33 9.33
C ASP A 176 7.68 22.08 8.66
N GLY A 177 7.66 21.54 7.43
CA GLY A 177 8.84 21.24 6.61
C GLY A 177 9.74 20.11 7.14
N SER A 178 9.29 19.37 8.16
CA SER A 178 10.07 18.30 8.78
C SER A 178 9.32 16.98 8.83
N LYS A 179 10.06 15.85 8.71
CA LYS A 179 9.51 14.53 8.96
C LYS A 179 8.85 14.48 10.34
N MET A 180 7.62 13.96 10.41
CA MET A 180 6.92 13.73 11.67
C MET A 180 7.69 12.74 12.55
N SER A 181 7.91 13.07 13.81
CA SER A 181 8.49 12.16 14.79
C SER A 181 8.01 12.50 16.21
N LYS A 182 7.88 11.47 17.06
CA LYS A 182 7.52 11.64 18.47
C LYS A 182 8.53 12.50 19.22
N SER A 183 9.83 12.37 18.89
CA SER A 183 10.90 13.13 19.52
C SER A 183 10.86 14.64 19.20
N LYS A 184 10.27 15.03 18.06
CA LYS A 184 10.08 16.42 17.66
C LYS A 184 8.75 16.99 18.13
N GLY A 185 7.83 16.17 18.59
CA GLY A 185 6.48 16.59 19.01
C GLY A 185 5.61 17.13 17.88
N ASN A 186 5.96 16.85 16.61
CA ASN A 186 5.25 17.32 15.41
C ASN A 186 4.38 16.23 14.76
N THR A 187 3.99 15.22 15.52
CA THR A 187 3.07 14.18 15.05
C THR A 187 1.64 14.68 15.06
N VAL A 188 0.85 14.22 14.10
CA VAL A 188 -0.60 14.44 14.05
C VAL A 188 -1.28 13.13 14.42
N ASP A 189 -2.19 13.19 15.40
CA ASP A 189 -3.05 12.05 15.70
C ASP A 189 -4.26 12.07 14.75
N PRO A 190 -4.40 11.08 13.86
CA PRO A 190 -5.53 11.01 12.96
C PRO A 190 -6.87 10.80 13.69
N GLN A 191 -6.86 10.27 14.93
CA GLN A 191 -8.07 10.00 15.68
C GLN A 191 -8.84 11.28 16.01
N GLU A 192 -8.16 12.33 16.45
CA GLU A 192 -8.79 13.64 16.74
C GLU A 192 -9.48 14.21 15.50
N LEU A 193 -8.84 14.08 14.34
CA LEU A 193 -9.40 14.55 13.07
C LEU A 193 -10.56 13.69 12.58
N ILE A 194 -10.50 12.39 12.82
CA ILE A 194 -11.59 11.46 12.49
C ILE A 194 -12.83 11.79 13.34
N GLU A 195 -12.66 12.09 14.61
CA GLU A 195 -13.75 12.49 15.51
C GLU A 195 -14.36 13.83 15.09
N GLN A 196 -13.55 14.78 14.65
CA GLN A 196 -14.02 16.11 14.25
C GLN A 196 -14.62 16.17 12.85
N TYR A 197 -13.99 15.51 11.87
CA TYR A 197 -14.31 15.66 10.45
C TYR A 197 -14.76 14.36 9.76
N GLY A 198 -14.61 13.21 10.41
CA GLY A 198 -14.88 11.90 9.83
C GLY A 198 -13.70 11.31 9.06
N ALA A 199 -13.62 9.98 9.00
CA ALA A 199 -12.54 9.25 8.35
C ALA A 199 -12.40 9.57 6.85
N ASP A 200 -13.52 9.73 6.14
CA ASP A 200 -13.53 10.04 4.72
C ASP A 200 -12.87 11.39 4.40
N THR A 201 -12.99 12.37 5.31
CA THR A 201 -12.32 13.67 5.16
C THR A 201 -10.81 13.54 5.24
N VAL A 202 -10.31 12.78 6.22
CA VAL A 202 -8.87 12.54 6.38
C VAL A 202 -8.31 11.76 5.19
N ARG A 203 -9.00 10.72 4.75
CA ARG A 203 -8.64 9.95 3.55
C ARG A 203 -8.58 10.83 2.30
N LEU A 204 -9.62 11.64 2.09
CA LEU A 204 -9.69 12.55 0.95
C LEU A 204 -8.55 13.56 0.96
N PHE A 205 -8.24 14.16 2.12
CA PHE A 205 -7.13 15.10 2.25
C PHE A 205 -5.80 14.44 1.87
N ILE A 206 -5.48 13.28 2.44
CA ILE A 206 -4.21 12.59 2.18
C ILE A 206 -4.07 12.26 0.69
N MET A 207 -5.12 11.74 0.06
CA MET A 207 -5.09 11.37 -1.35
C MET A 207 -5.10 12.58 -2.31
N PHE A 208 -5.59 13.73 -1.84
CA PHE A 208 -5.65 14.95 -2.65
C PHE A 208 -4.40 15.82 -2.54
N ALA A 209 -3.71 15.80 -1.39
CA ALA A 209 -2.64 16.76 -1.10
C ALA A 209 -1.41 16.58 -1.98
N ALA A 210 -1.07 15.34 -2.36
CA ALA A 210 0.06 15.04 -3.24
C ALA A 210 -0.11 13.68 -3.94
N PRO A 211 0.55 13.46 -5.11
CA PRO A 211 0.74 12.11 -5.64
C PRO A 211 1.45 11.23 -4.61
N PRO A 212 1.16 9.92 -4.55
CA PRO A 212 1.69 9.05 -3.50
C PRO A 212 3.22 8.97 -3.43
N GLU A 213 3.92 9.14 -4.53
CA GLU A 213 5.40 9.12 -4.59
C GLU A 213 6.05 10.42 -4.09
N GLN A 214 5.27 11.49 -3.93
CA GLN A 214 5.76 12.78 -3.48
C GLN A 214 5.55 12.97 -1.98
N SER A 215 6.40 13.80 -1.37
CA SER A 215 6.20 14.20 0.02
C SER A 215 4.94 15.05 0.16
N LEU A 216 4.18 14.75 1.19
CA LEU A 216 2.96 15.46 1.56
C LEU A 216 3.25 16.38 2.74
N GLU A 217 2.95 17.66 2.60
CA GLU A 217 2.96 18.60 3.73
C GLU A 217 1.58 18.59 4.40
N TRP A 218 1.56 18.31 5.70
CA TRP A 218 0.34 18.30 6.47
C TRP A 218 -0.24 19.71 6.60
N SER A 219 -1.54 19.88 6.37
CA SER A 219 -2.24 21.15 6.43
C SER A 219 -3.64 20.99 7.02
N ASP A 220 -3.86 21.57 8.19
CA ASP A 220 -5.19 21.57 8.82
C ASP A 220 -6.23 22.30 7.96
N ALA A 221 -5.86 23.40 7.32
CA ALA A 221 -6.71 24.10 6.36
C ALA A 221 -7.06 23.21 5.14
N GLY A 222 -6.17 22.33 4.73
CA GLY A 222 -6.42 21.33 3.68
C GLY A 222 -7.46 20.30 4.11
N VAL A 223 -7.41 19.83 5.37
CA VAL A 223 -8.42 18.92 5.94
C VAL A 223 -9.80 19.59 5.96
N GLU A 224 -9.89 20.84 6.40
CA GLU A 224 -11.15 21.61 6.34
C GLU A 224 -11.66 21.79 4.91
N GLY A 225 -10.75 22.01 3.95
CA GLY A 225 -11.08 22.09 2.52
C GLY A 225 -11.70 20.81 2.01
N ALA A 226 -11.14 19.66 2.36
CA ALA A 226 -11.68 18.33 2.05
C ALA A 226 -13.07 18.13 2.65
N HIS A 227 -13.25 18.51 3.92
CA HIS A 227 -14.55 18.42 4.58
C HIS A 227 -15.62 19.30 3.90
N ARG A 228 -15.29 20.53 3.54
CA ARG A 228 -16.21 21.41 2.79
C ARG A 228 -16.61 20.81 1.43
N PHE A 229 -15.69 20.14 0.74
CA PHE A 229 -16.01 19.45 -0.52
C PHE A 229 -17.01 18.32 -0.29
N LEU A 230 -16.80 17.44 0.68
CA LEU A 230 -17.72 16.34 0.98
C LEU A 230 -19.11 16.85 1.38
N ARG A 231 -19.19 17.93 2.15
CA ARG A 231 -20.48 18.58 2.47
C ARG A 231 -21.17 19.15 1.25
N ARG A 232 -20.44 19.73 0.28
CA ARG A 232 -21.02 20.20 -0.97
C ARG A 232 -21.58 19.06 -1.82
N MET A 233 -20.88 17.93 -1.86
CA MET A 233 -21.34 16.73 -2.54
C MET A 233 -22.63 16.19 -1.91
N TRP A 234 -22.67 16.10 -0.59
CA TRP A 234 -23.87 15.74 0.15
C TRP A 234 -25.05 16.65 -0.22
N LYS A 235 -24.84 17.96 -0.11
CA LYS A 235 -25.87 18.95 -0.47
C LYS A 235 -26.34 18.82 -1.92
N ALA A 236 -25.45 18.60 -2.88
CA ALA A 236 -25.82 18.48 -4.27
C ALA A 236 -26.76 17.29 -4.52
N VAL A 237 -26.48 16.14 -3.89
CA VAL A 237 -27.35 14.95 -4.00
C VAL A 237 -28.71 15.22 -3.39
N HIS A 238 -28.79 15.80 -2.18
CA HIS A 238 -30.08 16.09 -1.54
C HIS A 238 -30.87 17.15 -2.31
N THR A 239 -30.24 18.20 -2.84
CA THR A 239 -30.90 19.18 -3.71
C THR A 239 -31.49 18.53 -4.97
N HIS A 240 -30.79 17.55 -5.55
CA HIS A 240 -31.27 16.77 -6.68
C HIS A 240 -32.52 15.96 -6.30
N LEU A 241 -32.49 15.28 -5.15
CA LEU A 241 -33.61 14.47 -4.67
C LEU A 241 -34.85 15.30 -4.34
N GLU A 242 -34.67 16.48 -3.75
CA GLU A 242 -35.75 17.43 -3.46
C GLU A 242 -36.42 17.96 -4.73
N ALA A 243 -35.70 18.05 -5.84
CA ALA A 243 -36.25 18.46 -7.14
C ALA A 243 -37.17 17.41 -7.78
N GLY A 244 -37.18 16.19 -7.25
CA GLY A 244 -38.07 15.10 -7.65
C GLY A 244 -37.44 14.09 -8.61
N ALA A 245 -38.26 13.13 -9.07
CA ALA A 245 -37.78 12.06 -9.92
C ALA A 245 -37.42 12.53 -11.33
N PRO A 246 -36.26 12.15 -11.88
CA PRO A 246 -35.91 12.40 -13.28
C PRO A 246 -36.77 11.58 -14.26
N ALA A 247 -36.78 11.98 -15.52
CA ALA A 247 -37.23 11.10 -16.61
C ALA A 247 -36.11 10.07 -16.95
N ALA A 248 -36.43 9.11 -17.80
CA ALA A 248 -35.41 8.33 -18.47
C ALA A 248 -34.55 9.27 -19.34
N LEU A 249 -33.21 9.08 -19.31
CA LEU A 249 -32.31 9.91 -20.11
C LEU A 249 -32.53 9.63 -21.61
N ASP A 250 -32.86 10.67 -22.35
CA ASP A 250 -32.93 10.65 -23.82
C ASP A 250 -31.85 11.56 -24.40
N ALA A 251 -30.73 10.95 -24.79
CA ALA A 251 -29.57 11.67 -25.31
C ALA A 251 -29.86 12.50 -26.58
N ASN A 252 -30.91 12.17 -27.32
CA ASN A 252 -31.29 12.89 -28.57
C ASN A 252 -32.10 14.15 -28.29
N SER A 253 -32.73 14.28 -27.13
CA SER A 253 -33.56 15.41 -26.74
C SER A 253 -32.86 16.47 -25.89
N LEU A 254 -31.57 16.31 -25.62
CA LEU A 254 -30.78 17.18 -24.75
C LEU A 254 -30.50 18.54 -25.43
N ASP A 255 -30.65 19.62 -24.65
CA ASP A 255 -30.16 20.93 -25.01
C ASP A 255 -28.65 21.07 -24.87
N ASP A 256 -28.08 22.21 -25.24
CA ASP A 256 -26.63 22.43 -25.23
C ASP A 256 -26.05 22.41 -23.83
N ALA A 257 -26.74 22.90 -22.79
CA ALA A 257 -26.31 22.89 -21.41
C ALA A 257 -26.29 21.44 -20.84
N GLN A 258 -27.34 20.68 -21.15
CA GLN A 258 -27.45 19.27 -20.78
C GLN A 258 -26.37 18.42 -21.46
N LYS A 259 -26.13 18.65 -22.77
CA LYS A 259 -25.02 17.99 -23.51
C LYS A 259 -23.66 18.34 -22.94
N ALA A 260 -23.44 19.59 -22.55
CA ALA A 260 -22.19 20.03 -21.95
C ALA A 260 -21.92 19.34 -20.60
N LEU A 261 -22.91 19.25 -19.71
CA LEU A 261 -22.79 18.54 -18.45
C LEU A 261 -22.55 17.04 -18.66
N ARG A 262 -23.29 16.43 -19.60
CA ARG A 262 -23.11 15.01 -19.92
C ARG A 262 -21.72 14.73 -20.49
N ARG A 263 -21.23 15.59 -21.38
CA ARG A 263 -19.84 15.49 -21.89
C ARG A 263 -18.82 15.57 -20.74
N LYS A 264 -18.95 16.56 -19.85
CA LYS A 264 -18.07 16.72 -18.71
C LYS A 264 -18.10 15.48 -17.80
N THR A 265 -19.27 14.85 -17.63
CA THR A 265 -19.41 13.60 -16.89
C THR A 265 -18.53 12.49 -17.49
N HIS A 266 -18.64 12.27 -18.80
CA HIS A 266 -17.92 11.19 -19.49
C HIS A 266 -16.41 11.49 -19.65
N GLU A 267 -16.02 12.76 -19.84
CA GLU A 267 -14.63 13.20 -19.76
C GLU A 267 -14.04 12.92 -18.36
N THR A 268 -14.83 13.15 -17.30
CA THR A 268 -14.42 12.87 -15.92
C THR A 268 -14.26 11.37 -15.67
N ILE A 269 -15.19 10.54 -16.16
CA ILE A 269 -15.09 9.08 -16.06
C ILE A 269 -13.79 8.59 -16.73
N ALA A 270 -13.50 9.04 -17.96
CA ALA A 270 -12.30 8.67 -18.69
C ALA A 270 -11.02 9.07 -17.92
N LYS A 271 -10.96 10.33 -17.47
CA LYS A 271 -9.81 10.85 -16.75
C LYS A 271 -9.56 10.15 -15.43
N VAL A 272 -10.58 9.98 -14.59
CA VAL A 272 -10.43 9.34 -13.28
C VAL A 272 -10.06 7.87 -13.43
N SER A 273 -10.63 7.17 -14.41
CA SER A 273 -10.29 5.77 -14.69
C SER A 273 -8.80 5.61 -15.05
N SER A 274 -8.26 6.45 -15.93
CA SER A 274 -6.83 6.45 -16.27
C SER A 274 -5.95 6.89 -15.10
N ASP A 275 -6.34 7.92 -14.34
CA ASP A 275 -5.60 8.39 -13.17
C ASP A 275 -5.48 7.30 -12.09
N TYR A 276 -6.51 6.47 -11.90
CA TYR A 276 -6.49 5.38 -10.91
C TYR A 276 -5.75 4.13 -11.41
N ALA A 277 -6.01 3.70 -12.64
CA ALA A 277 -5.53 2.42 -13.12
C ALA A 277 -4.08 2.47 -13.62
N GLU A 278 -3.69 3.57 -14.25
CA GLU A 278 -2.42 3.68 -14.98
C GLU A 278 -1.43 4.63 -14.32
N ARG A 279 -1.91 5.82 -13.93
CA ARG A 279 -1.06 6.92 -13.51
C ARG A 279 -0.84 7.01 -12.01
N LEU A 280 -1.72 6.42 -11.20
CA LEU A 280 -1.76 6.51 -9.73
C LEU A 280 -1.73 7.97 -9.22
N THR A 281 -2.35 8.89 -9.97
CA THR A 281 -2.44 10.32 -9.65
C THR A 281 -3.79 10.64 -9.03
N PHE A 282 -3.99 10.21 -7.79
CA PHE A 282 -5.28 10.33 -7.09
C PHE A 282 -5.71 11.77 -6.88
N ASN A 283 -4.77 12.69 -6.69
CA ASN A 283 -5.02 14.12 -6.54
C ASN A 283 -5.70 14.71 -7.80
N THR A 284 -5.26 14.35 -9.00
CA THR A 284 -5.89 14.84 -10.26
C THR A 284 -7.23 14.18 -10.52
N ALA A 285 -7.42 12.93 -10.11
CA ALA A 285 -8.70 12.26 -10.15
C ALA A 285 -9.74 12.96 -9.24
N ILE A 286 -9.37 13.28 -8.02
CA ILE A 286 -10.22 14.03 -7.08
C ILE A 286 -10.55 15.42 -7.64
N ALA A 287 -9.56 16.13 -8.18
CA ALA A 287 -9.79 17.43 -8.83
C ALA A 287 -10.81 17.35 -9.97
N ALA A 288 -10.76 16.32 -10.79
CA ALA A 288 -11.72 16.10 -11.87
C ALA A 288 -13.16 15.89 -11.34
N VAL A 289 -13.32 15.14 -10.23
CA VAL A 289 -14.62 14.99 -9.57
C VAL A 289 -15.10 16.31 -8.98
N MET A 290 -14.20 17.12 -8.38
CA MET A 290 -14.54 18.46 -7.88
C MET A 290 -15.03 19.39 -9.00
N GLU A 291 -14.36 19.34 -10.16
CA GLU A 291 -14.79 20.11 -11.35
C GLU A 291 -16.15 19.65 -11.84
N LEU A 292 -16.40 18.33 -11.93
CA LEU A 292 -17.71 17.81 -12.32
C LEU A 292 -18.81 18.30 -11.37
N LEU A 293 -18.58 18.27 -10.06
CA LEU A 293 -19.54 18.78 -9.08
C LEU A 293 -19.79 20.30 -9.26
N ASN A 294 -18.78 21.06 -9.65
CA ASN A 294 -18.97 22.49 -9.98
C ASN A 294 -19.87 22.69 -11.19
N GLU A 295 -19.75 21.86 -12.24
CA GLU A 295 -20.63 21.91 -13.40
C GLU A 295 -22.07 21.50 -13.06
N VAL A 296 -22.25 20.47 -12.22
CA VAL A 296 -23.58 20.09 -11.69
C VAL A 296 -24.24 21.28 -10.97
N ASN A 297 -23.49 22.01 -10.14
CA ASN A 297 -24.02 23.15 -9.40
C ASN A 297 -24.36 24.36 -10.27
N LYS A 298 -23.89 24.44 -11.52
CA LYS A 298 -24.27 25.46 -12.50
C LYS A 298 -25.59 25.18 -13.20
N LEU A 299 -26.07 23.94 -13.16
CA LEU A 299 -27.35 23.56 -13.73
C LEU A 299 -28.48 24.21 -12.93
N VAL A 300 -29.15 25.19 -13.54
CA VAL A 300 -30.13 26.05 -12.84
C VAL A 300 -31.55 25.49 -12.96
N ASP A 301 -31.89 24.91 -14.10
CA ASP A 301 -33.27 24.44 -14.37
C ASP A 301 -33.46 22.97 -13.99
N ARG A 302 -33.82 22.75 -12.71
CA ARG A 302 -34.22 21.44 -12.18
C ARG A 302 -35.70 21.13 -12.39
N SER A 303 -36.48 22.04 -12.98
CA SER A 303 -37.87 21.75 -13.38
C SER A 303 -37.93 20.88 -14.63
N ASN A 304 -36.92 20.92 -15.45
CA ASN A 304 -36.80 20.11 -16.65
C ASN A 304 -36.35 18.66 -16.29
N LYS A 305 -37.15 17.69 -16.67
CA LYS A 305 -36.93 16.26 -16.33
C LYS A 305 -35.68 15.67 -17.00
N GLN A 306 -35.27 16.17 -18.19
CA GLN A 306 -34.00 15.75 -18.82
C GLN A 306 -32.80 16.38 -18.13
N SER A 307 -32.89 17.62 -17.63
CA SER A 307 -31.86 18.22 -16.78
C SER A 307 -31.64 17.38 -15.53
N LEU A 308 -32.72 16.92 -14.85
CA LEU A 308 -32.62 16.03 -13.72
C LEU A 308 -32.02 14.67 -14.10
N ALA A 309 -32.30 14.14 -15.30
CA ALA A 309 -31.71 12.86 -15.74
C ALA A 309 -30.19 12.96 -15.95
N VAL A 310 -29.72 14.04 -16.59
CA VAL A 310 -28.28 14.30 -16.77
C VAL A 310 -27.58 14.60 -15.44
N GLU A 311 -28.23 15.37 -14.55
CA GLU A 311 -27.72 15.61 -13.18
C GLU A 311 -27.58 14.31 -12.41
N ARG A 312 -28.57 13.41 -12.51
CA ARG A 312 -28.54 12.09 -11.88
C ARG A 312 -27.38 11.22 -12.38
N GLU A 313 -27.16 11.21 -13.72
CA GLU A 313 -26.02 10.51 -14.33
C GLU A 313 -24.69 11.03 -13.77
N ALA A 314 -24.53 12.37 -13.70
CA ALA A 314 -23.32 13.01 -13.21
C ALA A 314 -23.06 12.72 -11.72
N LEU A 315 -24.09 12.81 -10.86
CA LEU A 315 -23.97 12.52 -9.42
C LEU A 315 -23.68 11.04 -9.16
N ALA A 316 -24.36 10.14 -9.86
CA ALA A 316 -24.12 8.70 -9.76
C ALA A 316 -22.71 8.31 -10.23
N ALA A 317 -22.18 8.98 -11.27
CA ALA A 317 -20.79 8.82 -11.70
C ALA A 317 -19.82 9.35 -10.64
N ALA A 318 -20.02 10.58 -10.15
CA ALA A 318 -19.17 11.20 -9.13
C ALA A 318 -19.07 10.35 -7.85
N ILE A 319 -20.20 9.79 -7.38
CA ILE A 319 -20.26 8.90 -6.22
C ILE A 319 -19.40 7.66 -6.43
N ARG A 320 -19.56 6.96 -7.57
CA ARG A 320 -18.79 5.76 -7.87
C ARG A 320 -17.30 6.06 -8.05
N LEU A 321 -16.95 7.13 -8.73
CA LEU A 321 -15.56 7.55 -8.94
C LEU A 321 -14.85 7.94 -7.64
N LEU A 322 -15.57 8.50 -6.67
CA LEU A 322 -15.02 8.90 -5.37
C LEU A 322 -15.05 7.76 -4.33
N SER A 323 -15.80 6.70 -4.57
CA SER A 323 -16.03 5.63 -3.58
C SER A 323 -14.75 4.95 -3.05
N PRO A 324 -13.66 4.75 -3.82
CA PRO A 324 -12.45 4.18 -3.28
C PRO A 324 -11.75 5.08 -2.24
N ILE A 325 -12.00 6.40 -2.31
CA ILE A 325 -11.36 7.40 -1.45
C ILE A 325 -12.24 7.75 -0.24
N ALA A 326 -13.53 8.02 -0.47
CA ALA A 326 -14.50 8.39 0.56
C ALA A 326 -15.65 7.36 0.64
N PRO A 327 -15.36 6.11 1.09
CA PRO A 327 -16.30 4.99 0.97
C PRO A 327 -17.58 5.16 1.79
N HIS A 328 -17.52 5.76 2.98
CA HIS A 328 -18.69 5.87 3.85
C HIS A 328 -19.71 6.88 3.34
N LEU A 329 -19.25 8.08 2.99
CA LEU A 329 -20.12 9.12 2.44
C LEU A 329 -20.72 8.69 1.09
N THR A 330 -19.91 8.14 0.21
CA THR A 330 -20.38 7.70 -1.10
C THR A 330 -21.36 6.54 -1.01
N HIS A 331 -21.16 5.63 -0.06
CA HIS A 331 -22.11 4.55 0.23
C HIS A 331 -23.46 5.10 0.69
N ALA A 332 -23.47 6.03 1.65
CA ALA A 332 -24.70 6.68 2.10
C ALA A 332 -25.44 7.39 0.95
N LEU A 333 -24.70 8.19 0.15
CA LEU A 333 -25.28 8.89 -0.99
C LEU A 333 -25.79 7.95 -2.10
N TRP A 334 -25.15 6.79 -2.28
CA TRP A 334 -25.58 5.76 -3.22
C TRP A 334 -26.93 5.18 -2.83
N HIS A 335 -27.13 4.93 -1.53
CA HIS A 335 -28.44 4.52 -0.99
C HIS A 335 -29.49 5.62 -1.09
N GLU A 336 -29.16 6.88 -0.80
CA GLU A 336 -30.07 8.02 -0.98
C GLU A 336 -30.53 8.14 -2.44
N LEU A 337 -29.69 7.84 -3.39
CA LEU A 337 -30.05 7.72 -4.80
C LEU A 337 -30.93 6.51 -5.13
N GLY A 338 -31.34 5.68 -4.17
CA GLY A 338 -32.28 4.58 -4.33
C GLY A 338 -31.66 3.25 -4.74
N HIS A 339 -30.35 3.10 -4.63
CA HIS A 339 -29.67 1.82 -4.86
C HIS A 339 -29.66 0.98 -3.57
N SER A 340 -30.03 -0.30 -3.67
CA SER A 340 -30.07 -1.23 -2.52
C SER A 340 -28.75 -1.93 -2.24
N GLU A 341 -27.88 -2.04 -3.25
CA GLU A 341 -26.56 -2.65 -3.12
C GLU A 341 -25.52 -1.66 -2.56
N ALA A 342 -24.48 -2.19 -1.92
CA ALA A 342 -23.37 -1.36 -1.47
C ALA A 342 -22.61 -0.77 -2.67
N VAL A 343 -22.19 0.49 -2.56
CA VAL A 343 -21.45 1.18 -3.65
C VAL A 343 -20.19 0.44 -4.08
N ILE A 344 -19.56 -0.31 -3.18
CA ILE A 344 -18.36 -1.13 -3.48
C ILE A 344 -18.65 -2.25 -4.49
N HIS A 345 -19.90 -2.70 -4.59
CA HIS A 345 -20.32 -3.73 -5.55
C HIS A 345 -20.89 -3.12 -6.84
N ALA A 346 -21.12 -1.81 -6.87
CA ALA A 346 -21.59 -1.14 -8.07
C ALA A 346 -20.51 -1.20 -9.17
N ALA A 347 -20.95 -1.47 -10.40
CA ALA A 347 -20.03 -1.49 -11.52
C ALA A 347 -19.35 -0.11 -11.71
N TRP A 348 -18.06 -0.14 -12.02
CA TRP A 348 -17.32 1.08 -12.35
C TRP A 348 -17.98 1.79 -13.55
N PRO A 349 -18.14 3.12 -13.53
CA PRO A 349 -18.81 3.82 -14.61
C PRO A 349 -18.02 3.70 -15.92
N VAL A 350 -18.74 3.47 -17.03
CA VAL A 350 -18.16 3.31 -18.36
C VAL A 350 -18.40 4.58 -19.18
N VAL A 351 -17.41 4.94 -19.99
CA VAL A 351 -17.51 6.09 -20.89
C VAL A 351 -18.52 5.81 -22.01
N ASP A 352 -19.43 6.74 -22.23
CA ASP A 352 -20.23 6.78 -23.46
C ASP A 352 -19.53 7.70 -24.47
N GLU A 353 -18.92 7.11 -25.49
CA GLU A 353 -18.18 7.83 -26.52
C GLU A 353 -19.05 8.84 -27.29
N ALA A 354 -20.36 8.57 -27.41
CA ALA A 354 -21.29 9.50 -28.06
C ALA A 354 -21.46 10.82 -27.30
N ALA A 355 -21.29 10.78 -25.96
CA ALA A 355 -21.32 11.97 -25.12
C ALA A 355 -20.08 12.88 -25.28
N LEU A 356 -18.99 12.36 -25.80
CA LEU A 356 -17.71 13.09 -25.98
C LEU A 356 -17.67 13.89 -27.29
N VAL A 357 -18.58 13.62 -28.21
CA VAL A 357 -18.61 14.30 -29.52
C VAL A 357 -18.93 15.79 -29.29
N LYS A 358 -18.06 16.68 -29.83
CA LYS A 358 -18.31 18.12 -29.86
C LYS A 358 -19.30 18.41 -31.00
N SER A 359 -20.46 18.89 -30.64
CA SER A 359 -21.45 19.46 -31.62
C SER A 359 -20.96 20.78 -32.17
#